data_7738fa70c78b5b87849610603b46a550
#
_entry.id   7738fa70c78b5b87849610603b46a550
#
_cell.length_a   1.000
_cell.length_b   1.000
_cell.length_c   1.000
_cell.angle_alpha   90.00
_cell.angle_beta   90.00
_cell.angle_gamma   90.00
#
_symmetry.space_group_name_H-M   'P 1'
#
loop_
_entity.id
_entity.type
_entity.pdbx_description
1 polymer ?
#
loop_
_entity_poly.entity_id
_entity_poly.type
_entity_poly.pdbx_seq_one_letter_code
_entity_poly.pdbx_strand_id
1 'polypeptide(L)'
;MISFLGRKINDRMTSKNNASSKYFTSVCYSADGSCVLAGGNSKYVCIYEISQKILLKKFQVSFNRSLDGILDELNSKNLGDGGPIDALNNSDDEGKSSSHLPGAKRGDDGSRKSMVEVITMQVSFSSTGREWATVSNEGLHIYSLDDDMIFDPISLTEAITTGAVQSNLKSGNYADALLMSLHLNEFTIVKQVLEETPYTSIPHVVRSIGTEHLERLLQFISKVMIDTPHIEFYLQWCLEIIQIHGSYMEKQRGNLMRAFRSMNKSIQTQQDEIKKICDENSYALDFLVTQATMNTNDQ
;
A
#
# COMPACT_ATOMS: atom_id res chain seq x y z
N MET A 1 11.69 2.00 28.55
CA MET A 1 11.15 3.36 28.79
C MET A 1 10.81 3.93 27.44
N ILE A 2 9.53 4.06 27.14
CA ILE A 2 9.05 4.50 25.82
C ILE A 2 9.23 6.01 25.75
N SER A 3 10.00 6.49 24.76
CA SER A 3 10.08 7.92 24.50
C SER A 3 8.81 8.34 23.76
N PHE A 4 7.78 8.77 24.46
CA PHE A 4 6.53 9.31 23.91
C PHE A 4 6.71 10.58 23.05
N LEU A 5 7.93 11.06 22.88
CA LEU A 5 8.24 12.37 22.31
C LEU A 5 9.01 12.32 21.00
N GLY A 6 9.15 11.14 20.39
CA GLY A 6 9.89 10.97 19.13
C GLY A 6 11.39 11.32 19.24
N ARG A 7 11.94 11.43 20.43
CA ARG A 7 13.36 11.70 20.66
C ARG A 7 14.21 10.43 20.63
N LYS A 8 15.45 10.55 20.19
CA LYS A 8 16.48 9.51 20.42
C LYS A 8 16.92 9.55 21.89
N ILE A 9 17.30 8.42 22.44
CA ILE A 9 17.73 8.28 23.87
C ILE A 9 18.91 9.21 24.21
N ASN A 10 19.73 9.57 23.22
CA ASN A 10 20.95 10.35 23.40
C ASN A 10 20.79 11.84 23.03
N ASP A 11 19.58 12.33 22.76
CA ASP A 11 19.38 13.74 22.44
C ASP A 11 19.65 14.62 23.66
N ARG A 12 20.49 15.64 23.47
CA ARG A 12 20.81 16.62 24.52
C ARG A 12 19.57 17.50 24.83
N MET A 13 19.21 17.57 26.10
CA MET A 13 18.06 18.37 26.54
C MET A 13 18.43 19.86 26.58
N THR A 14 17.68 20.65 25.83
CA THR A 14 17.73 22.14 25.89
C THR A 14 16.35 22.66 26.26
N SER A 15 16.23 23.97 26.58
CA SER A 15 14.94 24.58 26.90
C SER A 15 13.91 24.49 25.78
N LYS A 16 14.36 24.49 24.52
CA LYS A 16 13.48 24.33 23.32
C LYS A 16 13.22 22.91 22.93
N ASN A 17 14.09 21.97 23.29
CA ASN A 17 13.96 20.54 23.02
C ASN A 17 13.55 19.76 24.28
N ASN A 18 12.92 20.44 25.24
CA ASN A 18 12.42 19.83 26.44
C ASN A 18 11.09 19.10 26.19
N ALA A 19 10.71 18.17 27.07
CA ALA A 19 9.44 17.48 27.07
C ALA A 19 8.22 18.41 26.99
N SER A 20 8.33 19.60 27.54
CA SER A 20 7.30 20.62 27.52
C SER A 20 7.10 21.30 26.15
N SER A 21 8.11 21.28 25.28
CA SER A 21 8.03 21.94 23.96
C SER A 21 7.70 20.99 22.83
N LYS A 22 7.86 19.67 23.03
CA LYS A 22 7.58 18.62 22.05
C LYS A 22 6.43 17.76 22.52
N TYR A 23 5.29 17.90 21.88
CA TYR A 23 4.06 17.18 22.21
C TYR A 23 3.31 16.83 20.94
N PHE A 24 2.48 15.80 21.03
CA PHE A 24 1.58 15.43 19.95
C PHE A 24 0.31 16.28 20.06
N THR A 25 -0.11 16.85 18.93
CA THR A 25 -1.34 17.65 18.82
C THR A 25 -2.44 16.89 18.11
N SER A 26 -2.05 15.97 17.23
CA SER A 26 -2.98 15.17 16.44
C SER A 26 -2.63 13.70 16.53
N VAL A 27 -3.66 12.89 16.74
CA VAL A 27 -3.56 11.44 16.88
C VAL A 27 -4.70 10.79 16.10
N CYS A 28 -4.38 9.73 15.35
CA CYS A 28 -5.34 8.95 14.58
C CYS A 28 -5.09 7.46 14.78
N TYR A 29 -6.17 6.67 14.93
CA TYR A 29 -6.09 5.22 14.94
C TYR A 29 -6.05 4.66 13.52
N SER A 30 -5.36 3.53 13.34
CA SER A 30 -5.48 2.74 12.12
C SER A 30 -6.89 2.14 12.02
N ALA A 31 -7.29 1.74 10.79
CA ALA A 31 -8.61 1.13 10.57
C ALA A 31 -8.85 -0.10 11.46
N ASP A 32 -7.81 -0.90 11.72
CA ASP A 32 -7.87 -2.08 12.58
C ASP A 32 -7.84 -1.77 14.07
N GLY A 33 -7.55 -0.53 14.46
CA GLY A 33 -7.32 -0.15 15.85
C GLY A 33 -6.02 -0.71 16.46
N SER A 34 -5.15 -1.33 15.69
CA SER A 34 -3.89 -1.92 16.17
C SER A 34 -2.77 -0.91 16.38
N CYS A 35 -2.78 0.16 15.57
CA CYS A 35 -1.75 1.19 15.55
C CYS A 35 -2.31 2.58 15.79
N VAL A 36 -1.45 3.46 16.29
CA VAL A 36 -1.71 4.90 16.48
C VAL A 36 -0.67 5.70 15.72
N LEU A 37 -1.13 6.61 14.90
CA LEU A 37 -0.33 7.62 14.24
C LEU A 37 -0.38 8.90 15.06
N ALA A 38 0.76 9.46 15.39
CA ALA A 38 0.86 10.66 16.22
C ALA A 38 1.79 11.69 15.59
N GLY A 39 1.29 12.91 15.43
CA GLY A 39 2.02 14.06 14.94
C GLY A 39 1.80 15.29 15.82
N GLY A 40 2.70 16.25 15.77
CA GLY A 40 2.57 17.45 16.60
C GLY A 40 3.70 18.44 16.39
N ASN A 41 4.14 19.05 17.49
CA ASN A 41 5.15 20.09 17.47
C ASN A 41 6.56 19.52 17.23
N SER A 42 6.74 18.80 16.13
CA SER A 42 8.04 18.29 15.68
C SER A 42 8.00 17.95 14.20
N LYS A 43 9.18 17.83 13.58
CA LYS A 43 9.32 17.34 12.19
C LYS A 43 9.10 15.84 12.04
N TYR A 44 8.73 15.14 13.10
CA TYR A 44 8.57 13.70 13.09
C TYR A 44 7.11 13.31 13.33
N VAL A 45 6.66 12.33 12.57
CA VAL A 45 5.42 11.60 12.78
C VAL A 45 5.77 10.18 13.22
N CYS A 46 5.09 9.69 14.23
CA CYS A 46 5.40 8.43 14.88
C CYS A 46 4.22 7.45 14.76
N ILE A 47 4.52 6.18 14.47
CA ILE A 47 3.54 5.11 14.51
C ILE A 47 3.85 4.22 15.72
N TYR A 48 2.85 4.02 16.57
CA TYR A 48 2.91 3.18 17.76
C TYR A 48 1.99 2.00 17.63
N GLU A 49 2.45 0.84 18.06
CA GLU A 49 1.61 -0.33 18.28
C GLU A 49 1.00 -0.27 19.68
N ILE A 50 -0.32 -0.51 19.77
CA ILE A 50 -1.07 -0.36 21.01
C ILE A 50 -0.88 -1.56 21.92
N SER A 51 -0.90 -2.79 21.34
CA SER A 51 -0.83 -4.04 22.10
C SER A 51 0.48 -4.16 22.88
N GLN A 52 1.59 -3.91 22.23
CA GLN A 52 2.92 -4.00 22.81
C GLN A 52 3.44 -2.66 23.37
N LYS A 53 2.72 -1.56 23.07
CA LYS A 53 3.10 -0.19 23.49
C LYS A 53 4.50 0.21 23.03
N ILE A 54 4.87 -0.16 21.81
CA ILE A 54 6.17 0.12 21.21
C ILE A 54 6.05 1.13 20.07
N LEU A 55 7.12 1.88 19.84
CA LEU A 55 7.27 2.72 18.66
C LEU A 55 7.70 1.86 17.49
N LEU A 56 6.82 1.65 16.50
CA LEU A 56 7.13 0.89 15.30
C LEU A 56 8.06 1.65 14.37
N LYS A 57 7.67 2.88 14.03
CA LYS A 57 8.44 3.69 13.09
C LYS A 57 8.29 5.18 13.36
N LYS A 58 9.38 5.90 13.10
CA LYS A 58 9.45 7.36 13.17
C LYS A 58 9.76 7.88 11.78
N PHE A 59 8.86 8.66 11.20
CA PHE A 59 9.01 9.28 9.89
C PHE A 59 9.45 10.72 10.05
N GLN A 60 10.45 11.14 9.29
CA GLN A 60 10.81 12.53 9.17
C GLN A 60 10.01 13.14 8.03
N VAL A 61 9.13 14.08 8.34
CA VAL A 61 8.24 14.74 7.38
C VAL A 61 8.99 15.80 6.58
N SER A 62 9.98 16.44 7.19
CA SER A 62 10.75 17.49 6.56
C SER A 62 12.25 17.34 6.85
N PHE A 63 13.06 17.72 5.87
CA PHE A 63 14.52 17.85 6.01
C PHE A 63 14.96 19.26 6.40
N ASN A 64 13.99 20.12 6.75
CA ASN A 64 14.28 21.44 7.26
C ASN A 64 15.24 21.35 8.46
N ARG A 65 16.23 22.23 8.51
CA ARG A 65 17.19 22.38 9.61
C ARG A 65 16.54 23.09 10.81
N SER A 66 15.44 22.56 11.31
CA SER A 66 14.88 23.00 12.58
C SER A 66 15.89 22.75 13.70
N LEU A 67 15.68 23.42 14.84
CA LEU A 67 16.53 23.28 16.03
C LEU A 67 16.76 21.81 16.43
N ASP A 68 15.77 20.93 16.17
CA ASP A 68 15.89 19.48 16.40
C ASP A 68 16.96 18.84 15.52
N GLY A 69 17.00 19.20 14.23
CA GLY A 69 18.02 18.68 13.30
C GLY A 69 19.43 19.15 13.67
N ILE A 70 19.54 20.40 14.06
CA ILE A 70 20.82 20.96 14.53
C ILE A 70 21.28 20.26 15.81
N LEU A 71 20.38 19.98 16.73
CA LEU A 71 20.73 19.29 17.99
C LEU A 71 21.07 17.81 17.80
N ASP A 72 20.46 17.14 16.83
CA ASP A 72 20.84 15.76 16.45
C ASP A 72 22.27 15.70 15.88
N GLU A 73 22.72 16.77 15.22
CA GLU A 73 24.05 16.89 14.61
C GLU A 73 25.08 17.56 15.55
N LEU A 74 24.64 18.34 16.53
CA LEU A 74 25.48 18.95 17.57
C LEU A 74 25.95 17.93 18.62
N ASN A 75 26.40 16.78 18.18
CA ASN A 75 27.14 15.89 19.05
C ASN A 75 28.60 16.35 19.08
N SER A 76 29.25 16.30 20.24
CA SER A 76 30.67 16.71 20.42
C SER A 76 31.62 15.99 19.45
N LYS A 77 31.19 14.85 18.89
CA LYS A 77 31.91 14.11 17.82
C LYS A 77 31.86 14.79 16.45
N ASN A 78 30.88 15.65 16.23
CA ASN A 78 30.65 16.37 14.97
C ASN A 78 31.05 17.84 15.06
N LEU A 79 31.63 18.26 16.16
CA LEU A 79 32.22 19.58 16.35
C LEU A 79 33.69 19.53 15.92
N GLY A 80 34.04 20.18 14.83
CA GLY A 80 35.43 20.44 14.47
C GLY A 80 35.97 21.68 15.17
N ASP A 81 37.30 21.94 15.09
CA ASP A 81 37.97 23.10 15.68
C ASP A 81 37.45 24.45 15.17
N GLY A 82 36.74 24.48 14.03
CA GLY A 82 36.08 25.65 13.43
C GLY A 82 34.61 25.84 13.80
N GLY A 83 34.05 25.05 14.71
CA GLY A 83 32.63 25.09 15.06
C GLY A 83 31.83 23.91 14.49
N PRO A 84 30.49 23.95 14.53
CA PRO A 84 29.67 22.89 13.97
C PRO A 84 29.94 22.74 12.47
N ILE A 85 30.15 21.51 12.02
CA ILE A 85 30.43 21.17 10.59
C ILE A 85 29.33 21.73 9.66
N ASP A 86 28.12 21.86 10.14
CA ASP A 86 27.00 22.46 9.43
C ASP A 86 27.13 23.95 9.14
N ALA A 87 27.88 24.70 9.97
CA ALA A 87 28.19 26.09 9.71
C ALA A 87 29.30 26.26 8.65
N LEU A 88 30.17 25.28 8.52
CA LEU A 88 31.27 25.25 7.55
C LEU A 88 30.78 24.81 6.15
N ASN A 89 29.80 23.91 6.08
CA ASN A 89 29.25 23.43 4.81
C ASN A 89 28.29 24.42 4.11
N ASN A 90 28.02 25.56 4.71
CA ASN A 90 27.16 26.59 4.09
C ASN A 90 27.85 27.40 2.98
N SER A 91 29.14 27.17 2.71
CA SER A 91 29.87 27.95 1.70
C SER A 91 29.78 27.39 0.27
N ASP A 92 29.45 26.11 0.08
CA ASP A 92 29.57 25.48 -1.24
C ASP A 92 28.24 24.84 -1.78
N ASP A 93 27.14 24.87 -1.03
CA ASP A 93 25.88 24.27 -1.44
C ASP A 93 24.90 25.35 -1.92
N GLU A 94 24.95 25.66 -3.21
CA GLU A 94 24.07 26.66 -3.87
C GLU A 94 22.57 26.40 -3.68
N GLY A 95 22.17 25.24 -3.22
CA GLY A 95 20.76 24.85 -2.94
C GLY A 95 20.25 25.14 -1.53
N LYS A 96 21.12 25.47 -0.56
CA LYS A 96 20.75 25.59 0.87
C LYS A 96 20.91 26.98 1.48
N SER A 97 21.47 27.92 0.76
CA SER A 97 21.70 29.28 1.28
C SER A 97 20.54 30.22 0.98
N SER A 98 19.37 29.91 1.48
CA SER A 98 18.26 30.87 1.43
C SER A 98 18.39 32.02 2.43
N SER A 99 19.46 32.08 3.23
CA SER A 99 19.62 33.11 4.27
C SER A 99 20.05 34.47 3.74
N HIS A 100 20.57 34.57 2.52
CA HIS A 100 20.93 35.85 1.90
C HIS A 100 20.68 35.83 0.39
N LEU A 101 19.46 36.16 0.02
CA LEU A 101 19.19 36.51 -1.39
C LEU A 101 19.90 37.80 -1.72
N PRO A 102 20.57 37.92 -2.88
CA PRO A 102 21.17 39.18 -3.33
C PRO A 102 20.11 40.29 -3.34
N GLY A 103 20.33 41.35 -2.55
CA GLY A 103 19.38 42.46 -2.45
C GLY A 103 18.43 42.42 -1.24
N ALA A 104 18.39 41.37 -0.43
CA ALA A 104 17.60 41.32 0.79
C ALA A 104 18.13 42.30 1.85
N LYS A 105 17.26 43.15 2.41
CA LYS A 105 17.59 44.09 3.48
C LYS A 105 17.52 43.38 4.84
N ARG A 106 18.32 43.84 5.80
CA ARG A 106 18.31 43.34 7.17
C ARG A 106 16.92 43.57 7.79
N GLY A 107 16.20 42.47 8.07
CA GLY A 107 14.82 42.49 8.59
C GLY A 107 13.77 41.91 7.62
N ASP A 108 14.10 41.75 6.34
CA ASP A 108 13.21 41.07 5.39
C ASP A 108 13.13 39.57 5.70
N ASP A 109 12.03 38.93 5.27
CA ASP A 109 11.84 37.49 5.43
C ASP A 109 12.98 36.67 4.85
N GLY A 110 13.61 37.12 3.74
CA GLY A 110 14.81 36.53 3.15
C GLY A 110 16.09 36.71 3.98
N SER A 111 16.10 37.53 5.03
CA SER A 111 17.25 37.73 5.94
C SER A 111 17.15 36.94 7.25
N ARG A 112 16.09 36.13 7.42
CA ARG A 112 15.91 35.33 8.62
C ARG A 112 16.97 34.22 8.68
N LYS A 113 17.76 34.25 9.75
CA LYS A 113 18.78 33.22 10.02
C LYS A 113 18.21 31.93 10.61
N SER A 114 16.96 31.92 11.07
CA SER A 114 16.32 30.76 11.67
C SER A 114 15.21 30.26 10.73
N MET A 115 15.29 29.01 10.34
CA MET A 115 14.17 28.35 9.68
C MET A 115 13.01 28.16 10.64
N VAL A 116 11.78 28.29 10.13
CA VAL A 116 10.57 28.04 10.92
C VAL A 116 10.54 26.57 11.31
N GLU A 117 10.27 26.29 12.58
CA GLU A 117 10.12 24.90 13.04
C GLU A 117 8.94 24.21 12.32
N VAL A 118 9.15 22.97 11.90
CA VAL A 118 8.11 22.17 11.26
C VAL A 118 7.13 21.69 12.33
N ILE A 119 5.87 22.00 12.11
CA ILE A 119 4.77 21.59 12.99
C ILE A 119 3.80 20.77 12.17
N THR A 120 3.47 19.59 12.66
CA THR A 120 2.41 18.75 12.11
C THR A 120 1.07 19.21 12.70
N MET A 121 0.17 19.68 11.86
CA MET A 121 -1.15 20.16 12.28
C MET A 121 -2.12 19.01 12.46
N GLN A 122 -2.14 18.08 11.50
CA GLN A 122 -3.07 16.95 11.50
C GLN A 122 -2.44 15.73 10.85
N VAL A 123 -2.81 14.57 11.37
CA VAL A 123 -2.48 13.26 10.79
C VAL A 123 -3.76 12.44 10.64
N SER A 124 -3.85 11.63 9.59
CA SER A 124 -4.99 10.75 9.33
C SER A 124 -4.53 9.50 8.61
N PHE A 125 -5.08 8.36 9.00
CA PHE A 125 -5.00 7.14 8.21
C PHE A 125 -6.07 7.12 7.12
N SER A 126 -5.77 6.43 6.02
CA SER A 126 -6.78 6.01 5.04
C SER A 126 -7.72 4.98 5.65
N SER A 127 -8.89 4.82 5.06
CA SER A 127 -9.88 3.80 5.45
C SER A 127 -9.33 2.38 5.36
N THR A 128 -8.35 2.14 4.49
CA THR A 128 -7.67 0.83 4.35
C THR A 128 -6.57 0.59 5.38
N GLY A 129 -6.09 1.64 6.08
CA GLY A 129 -4.93 1.56 6.95
C GLY A 129 -3.57 1.40 6.24
N ARG A 130 -3.55 1.29 4.91
CA ARG A 130 -2.31 1.11 4.11
C ARG A 130 -1.64 2.43 3.75
N GLU A 131 -2.37 3.51 3.85
CA GLU A 131 -1.91 4.86 3.55
C GLU A 131 -2.18 5.77 4.74
N TRP A 132 -1.39 6.81 4.85
CA TRP A 132 -1.63 7.88 5.80
C TRP A 132 -1.15 9.22 5.26
N ALA A 133 -1.79 10.26 5.71
CA ALA A 133 -1.48 11.62 5.32
C ALA A 133 -1.13 12.47 6.53
N THR A 134 -0.27 13.44 6.33
CA THR A 134 0.07 14.46 7.33
C THR A 134 0.06 15.83 6.70
N VAL A 135 -0.54 16.77 7.41
CA VAL A 135 -0.52 18.20 7.06
C VAL A 135 0.47 18.90 7.98
N SER A 136 1.46 19.53 7.38
CA SER A 136 2.45 20.34 8.08
C SER A 136 2.41 21.79 7.57
N ASN A 137 3.15 22.68 8.24
CA ASN A 137 3.33 24.04 7.75
C ASN A 137 4.15 24.12 6.43
N GLU A 138 4.78 23.04 6.00
CA GLU A 138 5.49 22.95 4.71
C GLU A 138 4.62 22.37 3.58
N GLY A 139 3.52 21.68 3.91
CA GLY A 139 2.61 21.13 2.93
C GLY A 139 1.91 19.86 3.38
N LEU A 140 1.27 19.19 2.42
CA LEU A 140 0.61 17.90 2.58
C LEU A 140 1.56 16.79 2.11
N HIS A 141 1.81 15.81 2.98
CA HIS A 141 2.58 14.63 2.66
C HIS A 141 1.69 13.40 2.76
N ILE A 142 1.73 12.57 1.74
CA ILE A 142 0.99 11.30 1.67
C ILE A 142 2.02 10.17 1.60
N TYR A 143 1.83 9.16 2.44
CA TYR A 143 2.67 7.98 2.51
C TYR A 143 1.81 6.75 2.24
N SER A 144 2.26 5.89 1.34
CA SER A 144 1.59 4.64 0.97
C SER A 144 2.52 3.45 1.17
N LEU A 145 1.93 2.29 1.47
CA LEU A 145 2.61 0.99 1.43
C LEU A 145 2.57 0.39 0.02
N ASP A 146 1.64 0.85 -0.81
CA ASP A 146 1.47 0.36 -2.17
C ASP A 146 2.36 1.14 -3.13
N ASP A 147 3.12 0.44 -3.98
CA ASP A 147 3.99 1.04 -4.98
C ASP A 147 3.18 1.71 -6.12
N ASP A 148 2.04 1.11 -6.47
CA ASP A 148 1.13 1.62 -7.50
C ASP A 148 -0.05 2.35 -6.84
N MET A 149 -0.02 3.67 -6.82
CA MET A 149 -1.16 4.48 -6.35
C MET A 149 -2.22 4.58 -7.45
N ILE A 150 -3.38 3.98 -7.19
CA ILE A 150 -4.57 4.18 -8.01
C ILE A 150 -5.43 5.23 -7.32
N PHE A 151 -5.70 6.33 -8.04
CA PHE A 151 -6.66 7.31 -7.58
C PHE A 151 -8.06 6.73 -7.71
N ASP A 152 -8.65 6.40 -6.57
CA ASP A 152 -9.99 5.84 -6.48
C ASP A 152 -10.86 6.77 -5.63
N PRO A 153 -11.77 7.51 -6.27
CA PRO A 153 -12.60 8.51 -5.59
C PRO A 153 -13.77 7.91 -4.80
N ILE A 154 -13.76 6.62 -4.49
CA ILE A 154 -14.85 5.99 -3.75
C ILE A 154 -14.88 6.53 -2.32
N SER A 155 -15.96 7.22 -2.00
CA SER A 155 -16.29 7.62 -0.64
C SER A 155 -16.80 6.41 0.14
N LEU A 156 -15.91 5.66 0.75
CA LEU A 156 -16.30 4.61 1.69
C LEU A 156 -16.61 5.26 3.03
N THR A 157 -17.82 5.07 3.48
CA THR A 157 -18.30 5.58 4.78
C THR A 157 -17.77 4.74 5.94
N GLU A 158 -17.29 3.53 5.67
CA GLU A 158 -16.82 2.57 6.67
C GLU A 158 -15.33 2.32 6.54
N ALA A 159 -14.69 2.02 7.67
CA ALA A 159 -13.30 1.57 7.68
C ALA A 159 -13.17 0.21 6.99
N ILE A 160 -12.24 0.10 6.03
CA ILE A 160 -12.02 -1.14 5.28
C ILE A 160 -11.09 -2.03 6.10
N THR A 161 -11.67 -3.06 6.69
CA THR A 161 -10.95 -4.06 7.48
C THR A 161 -11.28 -5.46 6.97
N THR A 162 -10.43 -6.41 7.30
CA THR A 162 -10.68 -7.84 7.00
C THR A 162 -11.99 -8.31 7.64
N GLY A 163 -12.30 -7.81 8.85
CA GLY A 163 -13.55 -8.09 9.53
C GLY A 163 -14.78 -7.52 8.81
N ALA A 164 -14.68 -6.30 8.25
CA ALA A 164 -15.76 -5.70 7.46
C ALA A 164 -16.02 -6.51 6.17
N VAL A 165 -14.98 -6.96 5.49
CA VAL A 165 -15.11 -7.85 4.31
C VAL A 165 -15.84 -9.14 4.68
N GLN A 166 -15.46 -9.80 5.78
CA GLN A 166 -16.12 -11.03 6.22
C GLN A 166 -17.57 -10.81 6.66
N SER A 167 -17.89 -9.67 7.27
CA SER A 167 -19.28 -9.34 7.63
C SER A 167 -20.15 -9.14 6.39
N ASN A 168 -19.63 -8.47 5.35
CA ASN A 168 -20.32 -8.30 4.09
C ASN A 168 -20.51 -9.62 3.32
N LEU A 169 -19.54 -10.53 3.36
CA LEU A 169 -19.69 -11.88 2.82
C LEU A 169 -20.83 -12.64 3.51
N LYS A 170 -20.87 -12.61 4.85
CA LYS A 170 -21.93 -13.27 5.62
C LYS A 170 -23.32 -12.67 5.38
N SER A 171 -23.40 -11.38 5.10
CA SER A 171 -24.65 -10.70 4.76
C SER A 171 -25.09 -10.91 3.30
N GLY A 172 -24.24 -11.51 2.45
CA GLY A 172 -24.51 -11.75 1.03
C GLY A 172 -24.23 -10.56 0.12
N ASN A 173 -23.56 -9.50 0.64
CA ASN A 173 -23.17 -8.32 -0.14
C ASN A 173 -21.82 -8.57 -0.82
N TYR A 174 -21.81 -9.45 -1.81
CA TYR A 174 -20.58 -9.87 -2.50
C TYR A 174 -19.91 -8.73 -3.28
N ALA A 175 -20.68 -7.79 -3.79
CA ALA A 175 -20.17 -6.65 -4.54
C ALA A 175 -19.33 -5.73 -3.66
N ASP A 176 -19.87 -5.33 -2.49
CA ASP A 176 -19.15 -4.48 -1.55
C ASP A 176 -17.97 -5.22 -0.92
N ALA A 177 -18.12 -6.52 -0.63
CA ALA A 177 -17.05 -7.34 -0.13
C ALA A 177 -15.88 -7.42 -1.12
N LEU A 178 -16.16 -7.61 -2.43
CA LEU A 178 -15.12 -7.64 -3.45
C LEU A 178 -14.45 -6.28 -3.62
N LEU A 179 -15.22 -5.20 -3.65
CA LEU A 179 -14.70 -3.86 -3.73
C LEU A 179 -13.75 -3.56 -2.56
N MET A 180 -14.18 -3.81 -1.33
CA MET A 180 -13.36 -3.62 -0.12
C MET A 180 -12.10 -4.49 -0.15
N SER A 181 -12.19 -5.74 -0.64
CA SER A 181 -11.04 -6.63 -0.73
C SER A 181 -10.01 -6.16 -1.75
N LEU A 182 -10.46 -5.58 -2.88
CA LEU A 182 -9.58 -4.96 -3.88
C LEU A 182 -8.90 -3.71 -3.35
N HIS A 183 -9.56 -2.93 -2.49
CA HIS A 183 -8.95 -1.80 -1.80
C HIS A 183 -7.89 -2.24 -0.79
N LEU A 184 -8.14 -3.33 -0.04
CA LEU A 184 -7.14 -3.91 0.86
C LEU A 184 -5.91 -4.44 0.12
N ASN A 185 -6.07 -4.78 -1.16
CA ASN A 185 -5.00 -5.32 -2.02
C ASN A 185 -4.28 -6.55 -1.42
N GLU A 186 -5.01 -7.37 -0.66
CA GLU A 186 -4.50 -8.61 -0.09
C GLU A 186 -4.98 -9.82 -0.86
N PHE A 187 -4.01 -10.57 -1.42
CA PHE A 187 -4.29 -11.71 -2.30
C PHE A 187 -5.20 -12.77 -1.65
N THR A 188 -4.95 -13.09 -0.38
CA THR A 188 -5.71 -14.12 0.35
C THR A 188 -7.17 -13.76 0.52
N ILE A 189 -7.45 -12.49 0.83
CA ILE A 189 -8.81 -11.99 1.05
C ILE A 189 -9.56 -11.90 -0.28
N VAL A 190 -8.92 -11.38 -1.33
CA VAL A 190 -9.54 -11.33 -2.67
C VAL A 190 -9.87 -12.74 -3.16
N LYS A 191 -8.96 -13.70 -2.99
CA LYS A 191 -9.21 -15.10 -3.34
C LYS A 191 -10.40 -15.67 -2.58
N GLN A 192 -10.47 -15.45 -1.27
CA GLN A 192 -11.58 -15.92 -0.44
C GLN A 192 -12.92 -15.33 -0.91
N VAL A 193 -12.97 -14.02 -1.18
CA VAL A 193 -14.20 -13.36 -1.65
C VAL A 193 -14.64 -13.90 -3.00
N LEU A 194 -13.71 -14.13 -3.93
CA LEU A 194 -14.02 -14.72 -5.23
C LEU A 194 -14.60 -16.13 -5.09
N GLU A 195 -14.00 -16.97 -4.24
CA GLU A 195 -14.42 -18.38 -4.04
C GLU A 195 -15.75 -18.48 -3.28
N GLU A 196 -16.04 -17.58 -2.35
CA GLU A 196 -17.31 -17.55 -1.61
C GLU A 196 -18.46 -16.94 -2.43
N THR A 197 -18.18 -16.25 -3.54
CA THR A 197 -19.22 -15.66 -4.38
C THR A 197 -19.94 -16.75 -5.17
N PRO A 198 -21.28 -16.89 -5.03
CA PRO A 198 -22.05 -17.86 -5.80
C PRO A 198 -21.97 -17.57 -7.29
N TYR A 199 -21.92 -18.63 -8.10
CA TYR A 199 -21.89 -18.56 -9.56
C TYR A 199 -22.97 -17.66 -10.17
N THR A 200 -24.18 -17.72 -9.62
CA THR A 200 -25.32 -16.90 -10.08
C THR A 200 -25.16 -15.42 -9.81
N SER A 201 -24.35 -15.05 -8.84
CA SER A 201 -24.13 -13.65 -8.43
C SER A 201 -22.99 -12.98 -9.19
N ILE A 202 -22.14 -13.75 -9.90
CA ILE A 202 -20.98 -13.22 -10.62
C ILE A 202 -21.36 -12.07 -11.58
N PRO A 203 -22.40 -12.18 -12.45
CA PRO A 203 -22.75 -11.10 -13.35
C PRO A 203 -23.17 -9.82 -12.64
N HIS A 204 -23.84 -9.96 -11.49
CA HIS A 204 -24.26 -8.82 -10.68
C HIS A 204 -23.05 -8.12 -10.04
N VAL A 205 -22.16 -8.88 -9.46
CA VAL A 205 -20.94 -8.38 -8.82
C VAL A 205 -20.06 -7.67 -9.85
N VAL A 206 -19.85 -8.28 -11.04
CA VAL A 206 -19.05 -7.66 -12.10
C VAL A 206 -19.62 -6.33 -12.59
N ARG A 207 -20.94 -6.18 -12.66
CA ARG A 207 -21.58 -4.91 -13.05
C ARG A 207 -21.38 -3.80 -12.04
N SER A 208 -21.28 -4.13 -10.76
CA SER A 208 -21.09 -3.15 -9.69
C SER A 208 -19.63 -2.70 -9.52
N ILE A 209 -18.67 -3.44 -10.10
CA ILE A 209 -17.25 -3.09 -10.01
C ILE A 209 -16.95 -1.88 -10.92
N GLY A 210 -16.27 -0.89 -10.37
CA GLY A 210 -15.76 0.26 -11.12
C GLY A 210 -14.68 -0.14 -12.13
N THR A 211 -14.60 0.63 -13.20
CA THR A 211 -13.62 0.38 -14.29
C THR A 211 -12.17 0.49 -13.83
N GLU A 212 -11.90 1.23 -12.76
CA GLU A 212 -10.57 1.41 -12.18
C GLU A 212 -9.99 0.12 -11.58
N HIS A 213 -10.86 -0.77 -11.10
CA HIS A 213 -10.43 -2.02 -10.46
C HIS A 213 -10.24 -3.19 -11.41
N LEU A 214 -10.65 -3.05 -12.69
CA LEU A 214 -10.65 -4.14 -13.65
C LEU A 214 -9.24 -4.72 -13.91
N GLU A 215 -8.24 -3.86 -14.04
CA GLU A 215 -6.86 -4.31 -14.26
C GLU A 215 -6.37 -5.17 -13.08
N ARG A 216 -6.59 -4.66 -11.87
CA ARG A 216 -6.20 -5.35 -10.64
C ARG A 216 -6.94 -6.68 -10.48
N LEU A 217 -8.24 -6.68 -10.71
CA LEU A 217 -9.06 -7.90 -10.64
C LEU A 217 -8.59 -8.96 -11.64
N LEU A 218 -8.32 -8.60 -12.89
CA LEU A 218 -7.80 -9.52 -13.91
C LEU A 218 -6.41 -10.07 -13.53
N GLN A 219 -5.55 -9.24 -12.93
CA GLN A 219 -4.25 -9.68 -12.43
C GLN A 219 -4.40 -10.68 -11.27
N PHE A 220 -5.33 -10.46 -10.35
CA PHE A 220 -5.64 -11.39 -9.26
C PHE A 220 -6.17 -12.73 -9.81
N ILE A 221 -7.15 -12.68 -10.69
CA ILE A 221 -7.72 -13.89 -11.31
C ILE A 221 -6.62 -14.68 -12.03
N SER A 222 -5.76 -14.02 -12.80
CA SER A 222 -4.67 -14.68 -13.52
C SER A 222 -3.67 -15.36 -12.59
N LYS A 223 -3.39 -14.81 -11.42
CA LYS A 223 -2.53 -15.45 -10.41
C LYS A 223 -3.21 -16.65 -9.75
N VAL A 224 -4.48 -16.49 -9.37
CA VAL A 224 -5.22 -17.56 -8.70
C VAL A 224 -5.42 -18.76 -9.63
N MET A 225 -5.66 -18.54 -10.93
CA MET A 225 -5.85 -19.62 -11.93
C MET A 225 -4.64 -20.55 -12.05
N ILE A 226 -3.44 -20.12 -11.71
CA ILE A 226 -2.23 -20.96 -11.78
C ILE A 226 -2.26 -22.04 -10.69
N ASP A 227 -2.75 -21.68 -9.49
CA ASP A 227 -2.62 -22.52 -8.30
C ASP A 227 -3.89 -23.32 -7.97
N THR A 228 -5.00 -23.10 -8.69
CA THR A 228 -6.30 -23.69 -8.33
C THR A 228 -6.80 -24.71 -9.36
N PRO A 229 -7.44 -25.80 -8.91
CA PRO A 229 -8.05 -26.78 -9.81
C PRO A 229 -9.40 -26.32 -10.41
N HIS A 230 -9.98 -25.22 -9.89
CA HIS A 230 -11.33 -24.75 -10.27
C HIS A 230 -11.30 -23.80 -11.47
N ILE A 231 -10.76 -24.26 -12.60
CA ILE A 231 -10.51 -23.44 -13.80
C ILE A 231 -11.81 -22.89 -14.38
N GLU A 232 -12.86 -23.73 -14.46
CA GLU A 232 -14.15 -23.35 -15.04
C GLU A 232 -14.76 -22.15 -14.31
N PHE A 233 -14.69 -22.14 -12.99
CA PHE A 233 -15.21 -21.04 -12.17
C PHE A 233 -14.51 -19.71 -12.47
N TYR A 234 -13.17 -19.71 -12.58
CA TYR A 234 -12.43 -18.48 -12.88
C TYR A 234 -12.55 -18.06 -14.35
N LEU A 235 -12.71 -19.01 -15.26
CA LEU A 235 -13.02 -18.69 -16.67
C LEU A 235 -14.37 -18.00 -16.80
N GLN A 236 -15.36 -18.40 -15.97
CA GLN A 236 -16.64 -17.71 -15.94
C GLN A 236 -16.51 -16.26 -15.46
N TRP A 237 -15.68 -15.98 -14.43
CA TRP A 237 -15.35 -14.62 -14.05
C TRP A 237 -14.75 -13.81 -15.19
N CYS A 238 -13.78 -14.38 -15.90
CA CYS A 238 -13.16 -13.74 -17.05
C CYS A 238 -14.17 -13.45 -18.16
N LEU A 239 -15.05 -14.40 -18.44
CA LEU A 239 -16.08 -14.27 -19.48
C LEU A 239 -17.05 -13.15 -19.15
N GLU A 240 -17.58 -13.10 -17.94
CA GLU A 240 -18.50 -12.05 -17.50
C GLU A 240 -17.83 -10.68 -17.51
N ILE A 241 -16.57 -10.57 -17.06
CA ILE A 241 -15.82 -9.32 -17.09
C ILE A 241 -15.66 -8.82 -18.54
N ILE A 242 -15.31 -9.72 -19.48
CA ILE A 242 -15.15 -9.36 -20.89
C ILE A 242 -16.49 -8.99 -21.53
N GLN A 243 -17.57 -9.68 -21.20
CA GLN A 243 -18.89 -9.39 -21.77
C GLN A 243 -19.43 -8.03 -21.29
N ILE A 244 -19.26 -7.71 -20.01
CA ILE A 244 -19.83 -6.47 -19.42
C ILE A 244 -18.95 -5.27 -19.72
N HIS A 245 -17.63 -5.40 -19.54
CA HIS A 245 -16.70 -4.29 -19.68
C HIS A 245 -15.89 -4.27 -20.97
N GLY A 246 -16.19 -5.14 -21.94
CA GLY A 246 -15.40 -5.31 -23.18
C GLY A 246 -15.22 -4.03 -23.98
N SER A 247 -16.27 -3.20 -24.09
CA SER A 247 -16.19 -1.94 -24.82
C SER A 247 -15.24 -0.91 -24.15
N TYR A 248 -15.17 -0.90 -22.83
CA TYR A 248 -14.21 -0.09 -22.07
C TYR A 248 -12.79 -0.64 -22.23
N MET A 249 -12.63 -1.95 -22.13
CA MET A 249 -11.33 -2.62 -22.27
C MET A 249 -10.72 -2.41 -23.65
N GLU A 250 -11.54 -2.38 -24.71
CA GLU A 250 -11.08 -2.10 -26.06
C GLU A 250 -10.49 -0.69 -26.18
N LYS A 251 -11.15 0.30 -25.58
CA LYS A 251 -10.69 1.70 -25.57
C LYS A 251 -9.41 1.88 -24.76
N GLN A 252 -9.29 1.17 -23.63
CA GLN A 252 -8.13 1.24 -22.71
C GLN A 252 -7.12 0.10 -22.92
N ARG A 253 -7.07 -0.46 -24.12
CA ARG A 253 -6.23 -1.61 -24.46
C ARG A 253 -4.76 -1.45 -24.05
N GLY A 254 -4.21 -0.26 -24.15
CA GLY A 254 -2.81 0.01 -23.79
C GLY A 254 -2.51 -0.30 -22.32
N ASN A 255 -3.36 0.14 -21.43
CA ASN A 255 -3.20 0.01 -19.99
C ASN A 255 -3.47 -1.44 -19.54
N LEU A 256 -4.48 -2.09 -20.11
CA LEU A 256 -4.90 -3.45 -19.75
C LEU A 256 -4.07 -4.56 -20.40
N MET A 257 -3.14 -4.22 -21.32
CA MET A 257 -2.35 -5.20 -22.05
C MET A 257 -1.53 -6.14 -21.15
N ARG A 258 -1.04 -5.61 -20.02
CA ARG A 258 -0.28 -6.39 -19.03
C ARG A 258 -1.15 -7.46 -18.39
N ALA A 259 -2.36 -7.10 -17.96
CA ALA A 259 -3.32 -8.02 -17.37
C ALA A 259 -3.78 -9.08 -18.36
N PHE A 260 -4.08 -8.70 -19.60
CA PHE A 260 -4.45 -9.65 -20.66
C PHE A 260 -3.34 -10.65 -20.99
N ARG A 261 -2.08 -10.19 -21.05
CA ARG A 261 -0.95 -11.12 -21.29
C ARG A 261 -0.78 -12.09 -20.13
N SER A 262 -0.92 -11.63 -18.89
CA SER A 262 -0.87 -12.49 -17.71
C SER A 262 -1.98 -13.54 -17.75
N MET A 263 -3.21 -13.11 -18.01
CA MET A 263 -4.38 -14.00 -18.10
C MET A 263 -4.23 -15.02 -19.23
N ASN A 264 -3.84 -14.58 -20.42
CA ASN A 264 -3.63 -15.50 -21.55
C ASN A 264 -2.55 -16.54 -21.24
N LYS A 265 -1.45 -16.12 -20.61
CA LYS A 265 -0.39 -17.05 -20.18
C LYS A 265 -0.92 -18.07 -19.18
N SER A 266 -1.68 -17.66 -18.18
CA SER A 266 -2.26 -18.55 -17.17
C SER A 266 -3.21 -19.56 -17.82
N ILE A 267 -4.09 -19.11 -18.73
CA ILE A 267 -5.02 -20.00 -19.47
C ILE A 267 -4.25 -21.02 -20.31
N GLN A 268 -3.22 -20.59 -21.04
CA GLN A 268 -2.40 -21.49 -21.86
C GLN A 268 -1.69 -22.54 -21.00
N THR A 269 -1.10 -22.14 -19.88
CA THR A 269 -0.44 -23.07 -18.95
C THR A 269 -1.43 -24.15 -18.47
N GLN A 270 -2.62 -23.73 -18.03
CA GLN A 270 -3.66 -24.67 -17.58
C GLN A 270 -4.17 -25.59 -18.71
N GLN A 271 -4.31 -25.05 -19.92
CA GLN A 271 -4.69 -25.84 -21.07
C GLN A 271 -3.64 -26.93 -21.40
N ASP A 272 -2.35 -26.59 -21.34
CA ASP A 272 -1.25 -27.52 -21.60
C ASP A 272 -1.20 -28.62 -20.52
N GLU A 273 -1.44 -28.28 -19.25
CA GLU A 273 -1.50 -29.24 -18.15
C GLU A 273 -2.67 -30.22 -18.31
N ILE A 274 -3.87 -29.70 -18.60
CA ILE A 274 -5.05 -30.56 -18.85
C ILE A 274 -4.81 -31.48 -20.05
N LYS A 275 -4.26 -30.94 -21.13
CA LYS A 275 -3.94 -31.72 -22.32
C LYS A 275 -2.98 -32.86 -21.99
N LYS A 276 -1.92 -32.57 -21.22
CA LYS A 276 -0.97 -33.60 -20.79
C LYS A 276 -1.63 -34.69 -19.98
N ILE A 277 -2.51 -34.36 -19.03
CA ILE A 277 -3.27 -35.37 -18.26
C ILE A 277 -4.18 -36.20 -19.16
N CYS A 278 -4.86 -35.56 -20.12
CA CYS A 278 -5.71 -36.28 -21.08
C CYS A 278 -4.91 -37.23 -21.94
N ASP A 279 -3.75 -36.81 -22.45
CA ASP A 279 -2.88 -37.66 -23.27
C ASP A 279 -2.33 -38.84 -22.45
N GLU A 280 -1.87 -38.61 -21.20
CA GLU A 280 -1.40 -39.67 -20.29
C GLU A 280 -2.52 -40.70 -20.00
N ASN A 281 -3.75 -40.25 -19.75
CA ASN A 281 -4.89 -41.11 -19.52
C ASN A 281 -5.27 -41.92 -20.78
N SER A 282 -5.23 -41.31 -21.98
CA SER A 282 -5.48 -41.99 -23.24
C SER A 282 -4.46 -43.10 -23.48
N TYR A 283 -3.17 -42.83 -23.28
CA TYR A 283 -2.13 -43.86 -23.41
C TYR A 283 -2.32 -45.00 -22.41
N ALA A 284 -2.69 -44.71 -21.17
CA ALA A 284 -2.96 -45.75 -20.18
C ALA A 284 -4.15 -46.62 -20.56
N LEU A 285 -5.23 -46.05 -21.10
CA LEU A 285 -6.40 -46.78 -21.58
C LEU A 285 -6.04 -47.64 -22.78
N ASP A 286 -5.34 -47.13 -23.77
CA ASP A 286 -4.90 -47.88 -24.96
C ASP A 286 -4.01 -49.04 -24.57
N PHE A 287 -3.11 -48.85 -23.60
CA PHE A 287 -2.29 -49.94 -23.07
C PHE A 287 -3.15 -51.05 -22.45
N LEU A 288 -4.11 -50.72 -21.60
CA LEU A 288 -5.01 -51.67 -20.95
C LEU A 288 -5.87 -52.43 -21.96
N VAL A 289 -6.41 -51.74 -22.98
CA VAL A 289 -7.19 -52.36 -24.07
C VAL A 289 -6.31 -53.31 -24.84
N THR A 290 -5.10 -52.94 -25.20
CA THR A 290 -4.16 -53.78 -25.94
C THR A 290 -3.78 -55.03 -25.13
N GLN A 291 -3.53 -54.87 -23.84
CA GLN A 291 -3.24 -56.00 -22.94
C GLN A 291 -4.42 -56.95 -22.80
N ALA A 292 -5.65 -56.44 -22.70
CA ALA A 292 -6.86 -57.24 -22.63
C ALA A 292 -7.08 -58.03 -23.92
N THR A 293 -6.85 -57.41 -25.09
CA THR A 293 -6.99 -58.09 -26.39
C THR A 293 -5.93 -59.16 -26.60
N MET A 294 -4.69 -58.98 -26.13
CA MET A 294 -3.68 -60.04 -26.17
C MET A 294 -4.04 -61.24 -25.29
N ASN A 295 -4.50 -61.00 -24.06
CA ASN A 295 -4.91 -62.06 -23.14
C ASN A 295 -6.12 -62.87 -23.65
N THR A 296 -7.01 -62.26 -24.44
CA THR A 296 -8.16 -62.96 -25.03
C THR A 296 -7.78 -63.77 -26.26
N ASN A 297 -6.68 -63.43 -26.94
CA ASN A 297 -6.20 -64.22 -28.13
C ASN A 297 -5.32 -65.42 -27.71
N ASP A 298 -4.84 -65.47 -26.50
CA ASP A 298 -4.03 -66.59 -25.94
C ASP A 298 -4.91 -67.69 -25.26
N GLN A 299 -6.23 -67.50 -25.21
CA GLN A 299 -7.19 -68.55 -24.79
C GLN A 299 -7.91 -69.23 -25.99
#